data_af4bcfca6095d09e48bf7dec9b4a7167
#
_entry.id   af4bcfca6095d09e48bf7dec9b4a7167
#
_cell.length_a   1.000
_cell.length_b   1.000
_cell.length_c   1.000
_cell.angle_alpha   90.00
_cell.angle_beta   90.00
_cell.angle_gamma   90.00
#
_symmetry.space_group_name_H-M   'P 1'
#
loop_
_entity.id
_entity.type
_entity.pdbx_description
1 polymer ?
#
loop_
_entity_poly.entity_id
_entity_poly.type
_entity_poly.pdbx_seq_one_letter_code
_entity_poly.pdbx_strand_id
1 'polypeptide(L)'
;MRTVAIILIVLVLAVGGALGWALFHTNLQVTGKALQTLPAQQRAAEFDALRAAVSRQSLLGTLLKSGEMGPAENYSYYIYTLRLKNNCLVPAEMVEMQISPIQQDVLFYCDTAEIVIPPGGEKDVWCVLLTEGTPHAVRDIYVTYYLWGHPQEVKFTYDDSH
;
A
#
# COMPACT_ATOMS: atom_id res chain seq x y z
N MET A 1 10.17 34.03 -42.13
CA MET A 1 8.96 33.57 -41.41
C MET A 1 8.78 32.05 -41.47
N ARG A 2 8.86 31.36 -42.61
CA ARG A 2 8.65 29.87 -42.66
C ARG A 2 9.63 29.09 -41.80
N THR A 3 10.91 29.46 -41.77
CA THR A 3 11.96 28.80 -41.00
C THR A 3 11.68 28.89 -39.46
N VAL A 4 11.26 30.07 -39.00
CA VAL A 4 10.94 30.30 -37.60
C VAL A 4 9.72 29.49 -37.19
N ALA A 5 8.70 29.40 -38.04
CA ALA A 5 7.51 28.59 -37.78
C ALA A 5 7.85 27.10 -37.67
N ILE A 6 8.72 26.58 -38.55
CA ILE A 6 9.16 25.19 -38.52
C ILE A 6 9.94 24.89 -37.22
N ILE A 7 10.86 25.77 -36.82
CA ILE A 7 11.63 25.60 -35.56
C ILE A 7 10.67 25.56 -34.36
N LEU A 8 9.68 26.45 -34.35
CA LEU A 8 8.70 26.53 -33.22
C LEU A 8 7.83 25.27 -33.14
N ILE A 9 7.39 24.74 -34.29
CA ILE A 9 6.62 23.46 -34.33
C ILE A 9 7.48 22.31 -33.84
N VAL A 10 8.74 22.19 -34.27
CA VAL A 10 9.65 21.12 -33.82
C VAL A 10 9.88 21.21 -32.31
N LEU A 11 10.06 22.43 -31.80
CA LEU A 11 10.26 22.65 -30.36
C LEU A 11 9.03 22.25 -29.53
N VAL A 12 7.83 22.61 -29.98
CA VAL A 12 6.57 22.22 -29.33
C VAL A 12 6.39 20.70 -29.34
N LEU A 13 6.67 20.04 -30.47
CA LEU A 13 6.61 18.58 -30.57
C LEU A 13 7.65 17.89 -29.69
N ALA A 14 8.86 18.41 -29.60
CA ALA A 14 9.94 17.89 -28.76
C ALA A 14 9.57 18.01 -27.24
N VAL A 15 9.08 19.17 -26.83
CA VAL A 15 8.63 19.41 -25.44
C VAL A 15 7.40 18.56 -25.13
N GLY A 16 6.42 18.51 -26.04
CA GLY A 16 5.23 17.67 -25.86
C GLY A 16 5.56 16.19 -25.81
N GLY A 17 6.49 15.73 -26.65
CA GLY A 17 6.97 14.34 -26.62
C GLY A 17 7.74 14.00 -25.34
N ALA A 18 8.61 14.89 -24.86
CA ALA A 18 9.35 14.70 -23.61
C ALA A 18 8.43 14.68 -22.39
N LEU A 19 7.46 15.59 -22.34
CA LEU A 19 6.44 15.61 -21.27
C LEU A 19 5.56 14.36 -21.31
N GLY A 20 5.10 13.95 -22.49
CA GLY A 20 4.33 12.73 -22.66
C GLY A 20 5.13 11.51 -22.21
N TRP A 21 6.39 11.38 -22.64
CA TRP A 21 7.24 10.28 -22.19
C TRP A 21 7.45 10.28 -20.68
N ALA A 22 7.70 11.42 -20.06
CA ALA A 22 7.88 11.56 -18.62
C ALA A 22 6.61 11.17 -17.83
N LEU A 23 5.43 11.49 -18.35
CA LEU A 23 4.15 11.13 -17.72
C LEU A 23 3.83 9.63 -17.80
N PHE A 24 4.23 8.97 -18.89
CA PHE A 24 3.94 7.54 -19.10
C PHE A 24 4.99 6.59 -18.51
N HIS A 25 6.21 7.06 -18.21
CA HIS A 25 7.30 6.22 -17.73
C HIS A 25 7.64 6.43 -16.25
N THR A 26 6.89 7.26 -15.55
CA THR A 26 7.11 7.54 -14.13
C THR A 26 6.07 6.83 -13.29
N ASN A 27 6.52 6.07 -12.28
CA ASN A 27 5.66 5.33 -11.36
C ASN A 27 6.28 5.28 -9.97
N LEU A 28 5.47 4.87 -8.99
CA LEU A 28 5.96 4.40 -7.71
C LEU A 28 6.60 3.02 -7.90
N GLN A 29 7.80 2.87 -7.39
CA GLN A 29 8.53 1.60 -7.41
C GLN A 29 8.64 1.04 -6.00
N VAL A 30 8.39 -0.26 -5.84
CA VAL A 30 8.68 -0.98 -4.60
C VAL A 30 10.17 -1.31 -4.58
N THR A 31 10.93 -0.68 -3.68
CA THR A 31 12.38 -0.88 -3.52
C THR A 31 12.73 -1.83 -2.38
N GLY A 32 11.79 -2.09 -1.48
CA GLY A 32 11.96 -3.03 -0.38
C GLY A 32 10.63 -3.59 0.09
N LYS A 33 10.65 -4.80 0.58
CA LYS A 33 9.50 -5.47 1.18
C LYS A 33 9.94 -6.24 2.42
N ALA A 34 9.14 -6.20 3.48
CA ALA A 34 9.33 -6.98 4.68
C ALA A 34 7.99 -7.50 5.19
N LEU A 35 8.03 -8.73 5.71
CA LEU A 35 6.93 -9.34 6.43
C LEU A 35 7.41 -9.72 7.83
N GLN A 36 6.66 -9.30 8.83
CA GLN A 36 6.86 -9.74 10.20
C GLN A 36 5.61 -10.47 10.67
N THR A 37 5.79 -11.70 11.13
CA THR A 37 4.71 -12.51 11.71
C THR A 37 4.91 -12.57 13.22
N LEU A 38 3.85 -12.22 13.98
CA LEU A 38 3.83 -12.23 15.44
C LEU A 38 2.61 -13.00 15.94
N PRO A 39 2.78 -14.07 16.73
CA PRO A 39 1.67 -14.70 17.42
C PRO A 39 0.94 -13.70 18.31
N ALA A 40 -0.41 -13.67 18.27
CA ALA A 40 -1.19 -12.69 19.03
C ALA A 40 -1.02 -12.85 20.55
N GLN A 41 -0.65 -14.03 21.02
CA GLN A 41 -0.28 -14.27 22.42
C GLN A 41 0.87 -13.38 22.93
N GLN A 42 1.86 -13.08 22.07
CA GLN A 42 2.99 -12.21 22.44
C GLN A 42 2.56 -10.77 22.69
N ARG A 43 1.36 -10.40 22.24
CA ARG A 43 0.73 -9.10 22.40
C ARG A 43 -0.68 -9.21 22.95
N ALA A 44 -0.86 -10.05 23.97
CA ALA A 44 -2.18 -10.40 24.51
C ALA A 44 -2.99 -9.16 24.95
N ALA A 45 -2.34 -8.16 25.57
CA ALA A 45 -3.03 -6.95 25.98
C ALA A 45 -3.55 -6.13 24.79
N GLU A 46 -2.77 -6.04 23.69
CA GLU A 46 -3.21 -5.36 22.46
C GLU A 46 -4.33 -6.15 21.77
N PHE A 47 -4.23 -7.48 21.77
CA PHE A 47 -5.27 -8.36 21.23
C PHE A 47 -6.58 -8.24 22.01
N ASP A 48 -6.55 -8.21 23.33
CA ASP A 48 -7.74 -8.04 24.17
C ASP A 48 -8.38 -6.66 23.98
N ALA A 49 -7.58 -5.62 23.85
CA ALA A 49 -8.06 -4.28 23.51
C ALA A 49 -8.74 -4.26 22.13
N LEU A 50 -8.13 -4.93 21.15
CA LEU A 50 -8.68 -5.06 19.79
C LEU A 50 -10.01 -5.84 19.81
N ARG A 51 -10.06 -6.96 20.50
CA ARG A 51 -11.28 -7.77 20.68
C ARG A 51 -12.42 -6.95 21.31
N ALA A 52 -12.10 -6.14 22.33
CA ALA A 52 -13.05 -5.23 22.96
C ALA A 52 -13.50 -4.11 22.02
N ALA A 53 -12.62 -3.59 21.16
CA ALA A 53 -12.97 -2.58 20.16
C ALA A 53 -13.90 -3.16 19.07
N VAL A 54 -13.63 -4.38 18.61
CA VAL A 54 -14.48 -5.10 17.65
C VAL A 54 -15.89 -5.31 18.24
N SER A 55 -16.00 -5.79 19.49
CA SER A 55 -17.31 -6.01 20.12
C SER A 55 -18.09 -4.71 20.36
N ARG A 56 -17.41 -3.57 20.51
CA ARG A 56 -18.04 -2.23 20.65
C ARG A 56 -18.26 -1.51 19.32
N GLN A 57 -17.89 -2.11 18.19
CA GLN A 57 -17.94 -1.49 16.86
C GLN A 57 -17.16 -0.15 16.78
N SER A 58 -16.10 -0.02 17.58
CA SER A 58 -15.24 1.20 17.64
C SER A 58 -13.85 0.95 17.03
N LEU A 59 -13.76 0.07 16.05
CA LEU A 59 -12.52 -0.34 15.43
C LEU A 59 -12.03 0.70 14.42
N LEU A 60 -10.74 1.04 14.49
CA LEU A 60 -10.02 1.71 13.42
C LEU A 60 -9.47 0.65 12.47
N GLY A 61 -10.19 0.34 11.39
CA GLY A 61 -9.81 -0.69 10.42
C GLY A 61 -11.03 -1.37 9.81
N THR A 62 -10.77 -2.33 8.93
CA THR A 62 -11.82 -3.09 8.24
C THR A 62 -11.94 -4.48 8.86
N LEU A 63 -13.11 -4.79 9.40
CA LEU A 63 -13.43 -6.12 9.86
C LEU A 63 -13.81 -6.98 8.64
N LEU A 64 -13.06 -8.04 8.40
CA LEU A 64 -13.24 -8.94 7.26
C LEU A 64 -14.15 -10.13 7.60
N LYS A 65 -14.15 -10.55 8.87
CA LYS A 65 -14.94 -11.67 9.36
C LYS A 65 -15.80 -11.21 10.52
N SER A 66 -17.12 -11.32 10.39
CA SER A 66 -18.06 -11.04 11.47
C SER A 66 -18.11 -12.20 12.47
N GLY A 67 -18.19 -11.90 13.76
CA GLY A 67 -18.31 -12.89 14.83
C GLY A 67 -17.48 -12.53 16.06
N GLU A 68 -17.63 -13.30 17.11
CA GLU A 68 -16.81 -13.16 18.31
C GLU A 68 -15.41 -13.71 18.04
N MET A 69 -14.39 -12.94 18.41
CA MET A 69 -13.02 -13.38 18.35
C MET A 69 -12.72 -14.36 19.47
N GLY A 70 -12.12 -15.49 19.11
CA GLY A 70 -11.66 -16.52 20.04
C GLY A 70 -10.46 -16.08 20.89
N PRO A 71 -9.77 -17.02 21.56
CA PRO A 71 -8.58 -16.73 22.34
C PRO A 71 -7.37 -16.35 21.45
N ALA A 72 -6.45 -15.55 22.00
CA ALA A 72 -5.29 -15.02 21.26
C ALA A 72 -4.39 -16.11 20.63
N GLU A 73 -4.42 -17.33 21.19
CA GLU A 73 -3.66 -18.48 20.72
C GLU A 73 -3.98 -18.88 19.26
N ASN A 74 -5.19 -18.57 18.84
CA ASN A 74 -5.67 -18.92 17.51
C ASN A 74 -5.33 -17.90 16.43
N TYR A 75 -4.63 -16.80 16.79
CA TYR A 75 -4.42 -15.69 15.86
C TYR A 75 -2.94 -15.32 15.73
N SER A 76 -2.61 -14.77 14.56
CA SER A 76 -1.31 -14.20 14.27
C SER A 76 -1.47 -12.85 13.56
N TYR A 77 -0.59 -11.89 13.91
CA TYR A 77 -0.44 -10.63 13.21
C TYR A 77 0.57 -10.80 12.07
N TYR A 78 0.18 -10.37 10.88
CA TYR A 78 1.04 -10.26 9.71
C TYR A 78 1.23 -8.78 9.39
N ILE A 79 2.44 -8.27 9.59
CA ILE A 79 2.79 -6.87 9.37
C ILE A 79 3.57 -6.80 8.06
N TYR A 80 2.93 -6.28 7.03
CA TYR A 80 3.53 -6.04 5.73
C TYR A 80 4.08 -4.63 5.69
N THR A 81 5.34 -4.48 5.36
CA THR A 81 6.00 -3.18 5.17
C THR A 81 6.57 -3.11 3.78
N LEU A 82 6.26 -2.05 3.06
CA LEU A 82 6.78 -1.76 1.74
C LEU A 82 7.56 -0.47 1.75
N ARG A 83 8.76 -0.50 1.18
CA ARG A 83 9.50 0.70 0.85
C ARG A 83 9.15 1.14 -0.56
N LEU A 84 8.57 2.31 -0.69
CA LEU A 84 8.13 2.90 -1.94
C LEU A 84 9.06 4.04 -2.31
N LYS A 85 9.52 4.06 -3.57
CA LYS A 85 10.28 5.14 -4.17
C LYS A 85 9.45 5.83 -5.23
N ASN A 86 9.37 7.16 -5.13
CA ASN A 86 8.69 7.96 -6.14
C ASN A 86 9.67 8.32 -7.26
N ASN A 87 9.55 7.68 -8.42
CA ASN A 87 10.31 8.01 -9.62
C ASN A 87 9.60 9.05 -10.51
N CYS A 88 8.45 9.59 -10.04
CA CYS A 88 7.71 10.61 -10.78
C CYS A 88 8.33 11.99 -10.59
N LEU A 89 8.02 12.92 -11.50
CA LEU A 89 8.45 14.32 -11.42
C LEU A 89 7.61 15.15 -10.45
N VAL A 90 6.52 14.57 -9.91
CA VAL A 90 5.59 15.20 -8.97
C VAL A 90 5.43 14.37 -7.72
N PRO A 91 4.95 14.95 -6.62
CA PRO A 91 4.63 14.17 -5.42
C PRO A 91 3.58 13.09 -5.72
N ALA A 92 3.76 11.92 -5.16
CA ALA A 92 2.71 10.93 -5.06
C ALA A 92 1.94 11.20 -3.76
N GLU A 93 0.66 11.50 -3.90
CA GLU A 93 -0.22 11.93 -2.80
C GLU A 93 -1.21 10.82 -2.46
N MET A 94 -1.73 10.84 -1.23
CA MET A 94 -2.74 9.89 -0.76
C MET A 94 -2.33 8.43 -1.03
N VAL A 95 -1.07 8.10 -0.69
CA VAL A 95 -0.55 6.75 -0.92
C VAL A 95 -1.19 5.81 0.09
N GLU A 96 -1.92 4.82 -0.40
CA GLU A 96 -2.60 3.80 0.39
C GLU A 96 -2.16 2.41 -0.03
N MET A 97 -2.04 1.52 0.94
CA MET A 97 -1.72 0.12 0.71
C MET A 97 -2.94 -0.73 1.04
N GLN A 98 -3.29 -1.65 0.16
CA GLN A 98 -4.37 -2.61 0.34
C GLN A 98 -3.86 -4.01 0.08
N ILE A 99 -4.37 -4.99 0.82
CA ILE A 99 -3.99 -6.41 0.67
C ILE A 99 -5.25 -7.20 0.38
N SER A 100 -5.21 -8.07 -0.64
CA SER A 100 -6.32 -8.99 -0.91
C SER A 100 -6.50 -9.96 0.25
N PRO A 101 -7.67 -9.95 0.91
CA PRO A 101 -7.91 -10.82 2.04
C PRO A 101 -8.08 -12.29 1.61
N ILE A 102 -7.75 -13.21 2.51
CA ILE A 102 -8.11 -14.62 2.41
C ILE A 102 -9.15 -15.00 3.47
N GLN A 103 -9.70 -16.20 3.37
CA GLN A 103 -10.79 -16.66 4.26
C GLN A 103 -10.43 -16.64 5.74
N GLN A 104 -9.14 -16.80 6.09
CA GLN A 104 -8.66 -16.82 7.48
C GLN A 104 -8.43 -15.40 8.05
N ASP A 105 -8.47 -14.36 7.23
CA ASP A 105 -8.27 -13.00 7.69
C ASP A 105 -9.49 -12.49 8.45
N VAL A 106 -9.23 -11.89 9.59
CA VAL A 106 -10.27 -11.39 10.49
C VAL A 106 -10.35 -9.89 10.45
N LEU A 107 -9.21 -9.23 10.40
CA LEU A 107 -9.10 -7.80 10.50
C LEU A 107 -7.94 -7.29 9.65
N PHE A 108 -8.15 -6.12 9.07
CA PHE A 108 -7.15 -5.41 8.29
C PHE A 108 -7.13 -3.93 8.71
N TYR A 109 -5.93 -3.40 8.95
CA TYR A 109 -5.74 -1.96 9.12
C TYR A 109 -4.38 -1.53 8.59
N CYS A 110 -4.32 -0.31 8.05
CA CYS A 110 -3.11 0.31 7.53
C CYS A 110 -2.82 1.62 8.25
N ASP A 111 -1.66 2.19 7.96
CA ASP A 111 -1.37 3.55 8.37
C ASP A 111 -2.44 4.49 7.82
N THR A 112 -3.11 5.22 8.71
CA THR A 112 -4.19 6.16 8.36
C THR A 112 -3.66 7.58 8.13
N ALA A 113 -2.34 7.80 8.29
CA ALA A 113 -1.75 9.10 8.01
C ALA A 113 -1.81 9.38 6.50
N GLU A 114 -2.10 10.63 6.14
CA GLU A 114 -1.97 11.06 4.76
C GLU A 114 -0.51 10.94 4.32
N ILE A 115 -0.25 9.97 3.45
CA ILE A 115 1.10 9.66 3.00
C ILE A 115 1.36 10.39 1.70
N VAL A 116 2.36 11.28 1.72
CA VAL A 116 2.91 11.96 0.54
C VAL A 116 4.36 11.55 0.38
N ILE A 117 4.74 11.17 -0.86
CA ILE A 117 6.12 10.84 -1.23
C ILE A 117 6.59 11.87 -2.26
N PRO A 118 7.57 12.74 -1.91
CA PRO A 118 8.07 13.75 -2.84
C PRO A 118 8.82 13.10 -4.01
N PRO A 119 9.03 13.84 -5.13
CA PRO A 119 9.83 13.36 -6.27
C PRO A 119 11.21 12.86 -5.84
N GLY A 120 11.57 11.65 -6.26
CA GLY A 120 12.85 11.00 -5.89
C GLY A 120 12.91 10.52 -4.43
N GLY A 121 11.88 10.81 -3.60
CA GLY A 121 11.82 10.40 -2.20
C GLY A 121 11.45 8.94 -2.02
N GLU A 122 11.76 8.42 -0.84
CA GLU A 122 11.37 7.07 -0.40
C GLU A 122 10.60 7.14 0.91
N LYS A 123 9.62 6.26 1.08
CA LYS A 123 8.85 6.13 2.32
C LYS A 123 8.42 4.69 2.54
N ASP A 124 8.43 4.27 3.81
CA ASP A 124 7.86 2.99 4.21
C ASP A 124 6.36 3.16 4.47
N VAL A 125 5.56 2.26 3.91
CA VAL A 125 4.12 2.11 4.18
C VAL A 125 3.88 0.74 4.75
N TRP A 126 2.94 0.62 5.68
CA TRP A 126 2.68 -0.64 6.35
C TRP A 126 1.19 -0.92 6.51
N CYS A 127 0.87 -2.21 6.52
CA CYS A 127 -0.46 -2.72 6.84
C CYS A 127 -0.34 -3.92 7.75
N VAL A 128 -1.34 -4.10 8.59
CA VAL A 128 -1.45 -5.23 9.51
C VAL A 128 -2.69 -6.03 9.20
N LEU A 129 -2.50 -7.34 9.06
CA LEU A 129 -3.57 -8.33 9.03
C LEU A 129 -3.57 -9.12 10.33
N LEU A 130 -4.73 -9.29 10.93
CA LEU A 130 -4.96 -10.30 11.94
C LEU A 130 -5.60 -11.51 11.27
N THR A 131 -4.94 -12.65 11.36
CA THR A 131 -5.33 -13.87 10.66
C THR A 131 -5.50 -15.00 11.65
N GLU A 132 -6.52 -15.84 11.44
CA GLU A 132 -6.75 -17.04 12.24
C GLU A 132 -5.74 -18.12 11.84
N GLY A 133 -4.95 -18.61 12.80
CA GLY A 133 -3.85 -19.54 12.57
C GLY A 133 -2.60 -18.86 11.99
N THR A 134 -1.80 -19.65 11.26
CA THR A 134 -0.57 -19.23 10.59
C THR A 134 -0.57 -19.71 9.14
N PRO A 135 -1.52 -19.27 8.31
CA PRO A 135 -1.56 -19.69 6.92
C PRO A 135 -0.36 -19.12 6.15
N HIS A 136 0.32 -19.97 5.40
CA HIS A 136 1.21 -19.53 4.34
C HIS A 136 0.35 -19.18 3.12
N ALA A 137 0.37 -17.96 2.68
CA ALA A 137 -0.47 -17.53 1.58
C ALA A 137 0.26 -16.55 0.67
N VAL A 138 0.11 -16.77 -0.62
CA VAL A 138 0.43 -15.77 -1.62
C VAL A 138 -0.56 -14.62 -1.49
N ARG A 139 -0.06 -13.39 -1.39
CA ARG A 139 -0.87 -12.18 -1.20
C ARG A 139 -0.70 -11.23 -2.37
N ASP A 140 -1.81 -10.79 -2.90
CA ASP A 140 -1.83 -9.65 -3.81
C ASP A 140 -1.92 -8.36 -3.00
N ILE A 141 -0.95 -7.48 -3.21
CA ILE A 141 -0.87 -6.18 -2.55
C ILE A 141 -1.02 -5.10 -3.61
N TYR A 142 -1.90 -4.15 -3.34
CA TYR A 142 -2.19 -3.00 -4.19
C TYR A 142 -1.73 -1.74 -3.48
N VAL A 143 -1.03 -0.89 -4.20
CA VAL A 143 -0.67 0.46 -3.74
C VAL A 143 -1.36 1.44 -4.66
N THR A 144 -2.32 2.18 -4.12
CA THR A 144 -3.01 3.27 -4.82
C THR A 144 -2.41 4.61 -4.42
N TYR A 145 -2.33 5.54 -5.35
CA TYR A 145 -1.79 6.87 -5.11
C TYR A 145 -2.30 7.84 -6.18
N TYR A 146 -2.16 9.13 -5.95
CA TYR A 146 -2.57 10.16 -6.90
C TYR A 146 -1.34 10.89 -7.45
N LEU A 147 -1.31 11.07 -8.77
CA LEU A 147 -0.39 11.94 -9.48
C LEU A 147 -1.19 12.98 -10.24
N TRP A 148 -0.94 14.25 -10.00
CA TRP A 148 -1.70 15.34 -10.66
C TRP A 148 -3.22 15.22 -10.45
N GLY A 149 -3.67 14.68 -9.31
CA GLY A 149 -5.07 14.41 -9.04
C GLY A 149 -5.67 13.21 -9.78
N HIS A 150 -4.86 12.44 -10.55
CA HIS A 150 -5.30 11.22 -11.22
C HIS A 150 -4.91 9.99 -10.41
N PRO A 151 -5.83 9.06 -10.14
CA PRO A 151 -5.54 7.83 -9.43
C PRO A 151 -4.64 6.90 -10.26
N GLN A 152 -3.66 6.33 -9.61
CA GLN A 152 -2.75 5.32 -10.13
C GLN A 152 -2.75 4.11 -9.20
N GLU A 153 -2.44 2.95 -9.74
CA GLU A 153 -2.34 1.71 -8.97
C GLU A 153 -1.12 0.90 -9.41
N VAL A 154 -0.41 0.35 -8.44
CA VAL A 154 0.64 -0.65 -8.65
C VAL A 154 0.26 -1.89 -7.88
N LYS A 155 0.21 -3.02 -8.60
CA LYS A 155 -0.03 -4.35 -8.02
C LYS A 155 1.27 -5.13 -7.96
N PHE A 156 1.49 -5.84 -6.85
CA PHE A 156 2.54 -6.85 -6.76
C PHE A 156 2.07 -8.01 -5.89
N THR A 157 2.68 -9.17 -6.12
CA THR A 157 2.37 -10.39 -5.39
C THR A 157 3.47 -10.64 -4.35
N TYR A 158 3.08 -10.85 -3.12
CA TYR A 158 3.97 -11.28 -2.04
C TYR A 158 3.80 -12.79 -1.85
N ASP A 159 4.90 -13.52 -2.00
CA ASP A 159 4.95 -14.96 -1.72
C ASP A 159 5.81 -15.17 -0.47
N ASP A 160 5.24 -15.81 0.55
CA ASP A 160 5.88 -16.09 1.84
C ASP A 160 6.65 -17.44 1.83
N SER A 161 6.82 -18.03 0.65
CA SER A 161 7.41 -19.38 0.50
C SER A 161 8.95 -19.42 0.48
N HIS A 162 9.65 -18.33 0.99
CA HIS A 162 11.12 -18.29 1.04
C HIS A 162 11.64 -18.00 2.44
#